data_a078878be9d73795576b04125b01a9e4
#
_entry.id   a078878be9d73795576b04125b01a9e4
#
_cell.length_a   1.000
_cell.length_b   1.000
_cell.length_c   1.000
_cell.angle_alpha   90.00
_cell.angle_beta   90.00
_cell.angle_gamma   90.00
#
_symmetry.space_group_name_H-M   'P 1'
#
loop_
_entity.id
_entity.type
_entity.pdbx_description
1 polymer ?
#
loop_
_entity_poly.entity_id
_entity_poly.type
_entity_poly.pdbx_seq_one_letter_code
_entity_poly.pdbx_strand_id
1 'polypeptide(L)'
;MDRVAVIDIGSNSIKATVFVVRGRSEAARATESVRIFPVGGDDGIGADRLREATEAVRRLKDFALSHGAARTVVVGTSAMRESRGASQLARAVHEATGLRVNVLSGESEARVVARGVRSDPAYASYPDLLAFDLGGGSLEVVQLRGDAMLKARSLPLGSVRLTNGFLGGGHSPLSDLDVASITNHVASMTDVLLRPSMAETHLVLGAGGAFSAVAQHLEASGEPIQGGRIPVLRIRGLRDRLCKLGVEERRKVPGVPADRADIMPAALVTLCTLAELCGAEAFHLTHHGVRHGVLDVMLTEEGVLL
;
A
#
# COMPACT_ATOMS: atom_id res chain seq x y z
N MET A 1 25.53 -6.61 11.92
CA MET A 1 24.94 -6.38 10.57
C MET A 1 24.57 -4.93 10.47
N ASP A 2 25.16 -4.16 9.53
CA ASP A 2 24.90 -2.74 9.45
C ASP A 2 23.70 -2.38 8.55
N ARG A 3 23.37 -3.25 7.59
CA ARG A 3 22.24 -3.07 6.68
C ARG A 3 21.46 -4.35 6.46
N VAL A 4 20.14 -4.21 6.36
CA VAL A 4 19.20 -5.27 6.01
C VAL A 4 18.25 -4.77 4.92
N ALA A 5 17.70 -5.69 4.13
CA ALA A 5 16.72 -5.36 3.11
C ALA A 5 15.40 -6.09 3.35
N VAL A 6 14.30 -5.42 3.05
CA VAL A 6 12.97 -6.01 2.99
C VAL A 6 12.44 -5.87 1.58
N ILE A 7 12.06 -6.98 0.96
CA ILE A 7 11.35 -7.05 -0.32
C ILE A 7 9.89 -7.40 -0.03
N ASP A 8 8.98 -6.58 -0.53
CA ASP A 8 7.52 -6.73 -0.37
C ASP A 8 6.90 -7.05 -1.73
N ILE A 9 6.31 -8.24 -1.86
CA ILE A 9 5.57 -8.68 -3.05
C ILE A 9 4.11 -8.27 -2.86
N GLY A 10 3.77 -7.08 -3.37
CA GLY A 10 2.42 -6.54 -3.34
C GLY A 10 1.61 -6.86 -4.59
N SER A 11 0.32 -6.49 -4.58
CA SER A 11 -0.61 -6.77 -5.69
C SER A 11 -0.33 -5.98 -6.97
N ASN A 12 0.20 -4.75 -6.86
CA ASN A 12 0.45 -3.87 -8.00
C ASN A 12 1.94 -3.66 -8.32
N SER A 13 2.83 -3.92 -7.37
CA SER A 13 4.27 -3.71 -7.53
C SER A 13 5.04 -4.51 -6.49
N ILE A 14 6.30 -4.82 -6.80
CA ILE A 14 7.25 -5.44 -5.88
C ILE A 14 8.25 -4.34 -5.48
N LYS A 15 8.48 -4.19 -4.18
CA LYS A 15 9.28 -3.08 -3.64
C LYS A 15 10.37 -3.59 -2.73
N ALA A 16 11.56 -3.00 -2.80
CA ALA A 16 12.65 -3.24 -1.88
C ALA A 16 13.01 -1.95 -1.13
N THR A 17 13.33 -2.10 0.15
CA THR A 17 13.96 -1.04 0.94
C THR A 17 15.16 -1.63 1.67
N VAL A 18 16.30 -0.96 1.55
CA VAL A 18 17.52 -1.24 2.31
C VAL A 18 17.57 -0.29 3.48
N PHE A 19 17.73 -0.81 4.68
CA PHE A 19 17.76 -0.05 5.92
C PHE A 19 19.15 -0.11 6.56
N VAL A 20 19.56 0.99 7.17
CA VAL A 20 20.63 1.03 8.16
C VAL A 20 20.03 0.61 9.49
N VAL A 21 20.52 -0.49 10.07
CA VAL A 21 19.98 -1.07 11.31
C VAL A 21 20.13 -0.09 12.49
N ARG A 22 21.30 0.54 12.62
CA ARG A 22 21.54 1.63 13.58
C ARG A 22 20.78 2.87 13.12
N GLY A 23 19.77 3.29 13.88
CA GLY A 23 18.94 4.46 13.56
C GLY A 23 17.71 4.14 12.71
N ARG A 24 17.52 2.88 12.27
CA ARG A 24 16.31 2.42 11.53
C ARG A 24 15.94 3.28 10.32
N SER A 25 16.95 3.84 9.64
CA SER A 25 16.74 4.75 8.51
C SER A 25 16.83 4.04 7.16
N GLU A 26 16.09 4.53 6.18
CA GLU A 26 16.22 4.05 4.80
C GLU A 26 17.58 4.47 4.21
N ALA A 27 18.32 3.52 3.63
CA ALA A 27 19.53 3.78 2.87
C ALA A 27 19.25 3.86 1.36
N ALA A 28 18.36 3.00 0.86
CA ALA A 28 17.98 2.96 -0.55
C ALA A 28 16.63 2.27 -0.72
N ARG A 29 15.92 2.59 -1.81
CA ARG A 29 14.67 1.92 -2.21
C ARG A 29 14.60 1.71 -3.72
N ALA A 30 13.94 0.62 -4.13
CA ALA A 30 13.65 0.31 -5.52
C ALA A 30 12.23 -0.25 -5.65
N THR A 31 11.64 -0.08 -6.82
CA THR A 31 10.30 -0.55 -7.14
C THR A 31 10.30 -1.16 -8.53
N GLU A 32 9.72 -2.35 -8.64
CA GLU A 32 9.41 -3.01 -9.90
C GLU A 32 7.89 -2.99 -10.11
N SER A 33 7.45 -2.41 -11.23
CA SER A 33 6.03 -2.31 -11.58
C SER A 33 5.55 -3.64 -12.16
N VAL A 34 5.42 -4.65 -11.32
CA VAL A 34 4.89 -5.98 -11.66
C VAL A 34 3.59 -6.19 -10.92
N ARG A 35 2.50 -6.19 -11.65
CA ARG A 35 1.16 -6.39 -11.10
C ARG A 35 0.88 -7.88 -10.95
N ILE A 36 0.98 -8.40 -9.73
CA ILE A 36 0.69 -9.80 -9.41
C ILE A 36 -0.80 -10.10 -9.57
N PHE A 37 -1.65 -9.20 -9.09
CA PHE A 37 -3.09 -9.30 -9.20
C PHE A 37 -3.55 -8.61 -10.49
N PRO A 38 -3.92 -9.35 -11.56
CA PRO A 38 -4.28 -8.75 -12.84
C PRO A 38 -5.57 -7.93 -12.74
N VAL A 39 -5.66 -6.85 -13.53
CA VAL A 39 -6.92 -6.11 -13.68
C VAL A 39 -7.71 -6.73 -14.83
N GLY A 40 -9.02 -6.94 -14.61
CA GLY A 40 -9.94 -7.50 -15.62
C GLY A 40 -9.71 -8.96 -15.98
N GLY A 41 -8.92 -9.69 -15.17
CA GLY A 41 -8.57 -11.08 -15.44
C GLY A 41 -8.96 -12.06 -14.35
N ASP A 42 -8.66 -13.33 -14.62
CA ASP A 42 -8.67 -14.40 -13.63
C ASP A 42 -7.70 -14.09 -12.47
N ASP A 43 -7.99 -14.54 -11.25
CA ASP A 43 -7.17 -14.40 -10.05
C ASP A 43 -5.85 -15.23 -10.09
N GLY A 44 -5.57 -15.87 -11.22
CA GLY A 44 -4.39 -16.70 -11.45
C GLY A 44 -3.15 -15.91 -11.87
N ILE A 45 -1.99 -16.31 -11.34
CA ILE A 45 -0.68 -15.82 -11.81
C ILE A 45 -0.28 -16.64 -13.02
N GLY A 46 -0.48 -16.09 -14.23
CA GLY A 46 -0.09 -16.76 -15.48
C GLY A 46 1.43 -16.91 -15.60
N ALA A 47 1.89 -17.80 -16.49
CA ALA A 47 3.30 -18.17 -16.64
C ALA A 47 4.22 -16.97 -16.93
N ASP A 48 3.78 -16.03 -17.78
CA ASP A 48 4.57 -14.83 -18.10
C ASP A 48 4.74 -13.93 -16.89
N ARG A 49 3.67 -13.70 -16.15
CA ARG A 49 3.68 -12.89 -14.93
C ARG A 49 4.51 -13.54 -13.82
N LEU A 50 4.45 -14.88 -13.72
CA LEU A 50 5.28 -15.64 -12.79
C LEU A 50 6.77 -15.41 -13.10
N ARG A 51 7.17 -15.50 -14.39
CA ARG A 51 8.55 -15.22 -14.80
C ARG A 51 8.94 -13.76 -14.50
N GLU A 52 8.10 -12.80 -14.88
CA GLU A 52 8.33 -11.38 -14.65
C GLU A 52 8.50 -11.05 -13.16
N ALA A 53 7.62 -11.58 -12.31
CA ALA A 53 7.67 -11.36 -10.87
C ALA A 53 8.91 -12.01 -10.24
N THR A 54 9.27 -13.22 -10.67
CA THR A 54 10.49 -13.91 -10.20
C THR A 54 11.73 -13.10 -10.55
N GLU A 55 11.80 -12.61 -11.78
CA GLU A 55 12.92 -11.81 -12.26
C GLU A 55 13.00 -10.44 -11.56
N ALA A 56 11.86 -9.83 -11.27
CA ALA A 56 11.79 -8.60 -10.47
C ALA A 56 12.35 -8.81 -9.05
N VAL A 57 12.00 -9.91 -8.38
CA VAL A 57 12.55 -10.23 -7.05
C VAL A 57 14.06 -10.46 -7.15
N ARG A 58 14.56 -11.12 -8.22
CA ARG A 58 16.00 -11.31 -8.44
C ARG A 58 16.72 -9.96 -8.57
N ARG A 59 16.23 -9.03 -9.43
CA ARG A 59 16.80 -7.68 -9.58
C ARG A 59 16.79 -6.92 -8.25
N LEU A 60 15.71 -7.01 -7.48
CA LEU A 60 15.61 -6.35 -6.18
C LEU A 60 16.55 -6.95 -5.14
N LYS A 61 16.83 -8.25 -5.20
CA LYS A 61 17.87 -8.89 -4.38
C LYS A 61 19.26 -8.34 -4.76
N ASP A 62 19.57 -8.28 -6.06
CA ASP A 62 20.85 -7.75 -6.55
C ASP A 62 21.02 -6.28 -6.15
N PHE A 63 19.93 -5.48 -6.25
CA PHE A 63 19.88 -4.11 -5.73
C PHE A 63 20.18 -4.06 -4.24
N ALA A 64 19.57 -4.93 -3.42
CA ALA A 64 19.82 -4.98 -1.98
C ALA A 64 21.30 -5.31 -1.66
N LEU A 65 21.87 -6.27 -2.37
CA LEU A 65 23.28 -6.65 -2.22
C LEU A 65 24.22 -5.50 -2.62
N SER A 66 23.98 -4.84 -3.75
CA SER A 66 24.79 -3.70 -4.21
C SER A 66 24.77 -2.51 -3.22
N HIS A 67 23.73 -2.42 -2.39
CA HIS A 67 23.61 -1.43 -1.31
C HIS A 67 24.08 -1.97 0.05
N GLY A 68 24.79 -3.09 0.07
CA GLY A 68 25.45 -3.63 1.27
C GLY A 68 24.50 -4.31 2.27
N ALA A 69 23.33 -4.77 1.85
CA ALA A 69 22.43 -5.53 2.72
C ALA A 69 23.04 -6.91 3.02
N ALA A 70 23.35 -7.17 4.28
CA ALA A 70 23.88 -8.46 4.76
C ALA A 70 22.79 -9.53 4.89
N ARG A 71 21.51 -9.11 4.98
CA ARG A 71 20.35 -9.99 5.06
C ARG A 71 19.21 -9.38 4.25
N THR A 72 18.49 -10.22 3.51
CA THR A 72 17.29 -9.85 2.78
C THR A 72 16.14 -10.75 3.21
N VAL A 73 15.01 -10.14 3.56
CA VAL A 73 13.75 -10.82 3.87
C VAL A 73 12.75 -10.50 2.77
N VAL A 74 12.03 -11.52 2.30
CA VAL A 74 10.93 -11.35 1.34
C VAL A 74 9.62 -11.64 2.04
N VAL A 75 8.69 -10.70 1.96
CA VAL A 75 7.32 -10.88 2.42
C VAL A 75 6.36 -10.81 1.25
N GLY A 76 5.27 -11.58 1.34
CA GLY A 76 4.17 -11.53 0.40
C GLY A 76 2.89 -11.10 1.12
N THR A 77 2.13 -10.19 0.52
CA THR A 77 0.91 -9.63 1.10
C THR A 77 -0.34 -10.20 0.42
N SER A 78 -1.43 -9.45 0.34
CA SER A 78 -2.74 -9.90 -0.16
C SER A 78 -2.65 -10.72 -1.47
N ALA A 79 -1.88 -10.29 -2.47
CA ALA A 79 -1.76 -11.05 -3.72
C ALA A 79 -1.17 -12.45 -3.52
N MET A 80 -0.19 -12.59 -2.65
CA MET A 80 0.44 -13.87 -2.33
C MET A 80 -0.44 -14.78 -1.46
N ARG A 81 -1.42 -14.22 -0.74
CA ARG A 81 -2.39 -15.02 0.01
C ARG A 81 -3.49 -15.59 -0.86
N GLU A 82 -3.91 -14.85 -1.86
CA GLU A 82 -5.22 -15.06 -2.51
C GLU A 82 -5.13 -15.47 -3.98
N SER A 83 -4.00 -15.18 -4.67
CA SER A 83 -3.89 -15.53 -6.08
C SER A 83 -3.64 -17.02 -6.27
N ARG A 84 -4.33 -17.62 -7.25
CA ARG A 84 -3.96 -18.95 -7.75
C ARG A 84 -2.57 -18.88 -8.37
N GLY A 85 -1.68 -19.81 -8.00
CA GLY A 85 -0.29 -19.82 -8.43
C GLY A 85 0.68 -19.09 -7.49
N ALA A 86 0.22 -18.50 -6.37
CA ALA A 86 1.10 -17.86 -5.39
C ALA A 86 2.18 -18.81 -4.83
N SER A 87 1.82 -20.07 -4.57
CA SER A 87 2.80 -21.10 -4.14
C SER A 87 3.83 -21.42 -5.23
N GLN A 88 3.44 -21.38 -6.50
CA GLN A 88 4.35 -21.55 -7.63
C GLN A 88 5.32 -20.38 -7.73
N LEU A 89 4.81 -19.13 -7.55
CA LEU A 89 5.65 -17.94 -7.50
C LEU A 89 6.64 -17.99 -6.32
N ALA A 90 6.18 -18.37 -5.14
CA ALA A 90 7.07 -18.51 -3.96
C ALA A 90 8.19 -19.53 -4.20
N ARG A 91 7.89 -20.66 -4.86
CA ARG A 91 8.86 -21.67 -5.24
C ARG A 91 9.84 -21.14 -6.28
N ALA A 92 9.37 -20.52 -7.35
CA ALA A 92 10.20 -19.95 -8.41
C ALA A 92 11.16 -18.86 -7.86
N VAL A 93 10.66 -18.00 -6.96
CA VAL A 93 11.49 -17.02 -6.26
C VAL A 93 12.58 -17.72 -5.44
N HIS A 94 12.24 -18.78 -4.71
CA HIS A 94 13.24 -19.52 -3.93
C HIS A 94 14.29 -20.17 -4.82
N GLU A 95 13.89 -20.83 -5.89
CA GLU A 95 14.80 -21.47 -6.85
C GLU A 95 15.75 -20.46 -7.52
N ALA A 96 15.23 -19.29 -7.90
CA ALA A 96 16.01 -18.26 -8.60
C ALA A 96 16.91 -17.43 -7.66
N THR A 97 16.54 -17.29 -6.38
CA THR A 97 17.19 -16.33 -5.48
C THR A 97 17.74 -16.95 -4.19
N GLY A 98 17.33 -18.14 -3.81
CA GLY A 98 17.60 -18.75 -2.50
C GLY A 98 16.79 -18.12 -1.35
N LEU A 99 15.96 -17.10 -1.63
CA LEU A 99 15.14 -16.42 -0.63
C LEU A 99 13.79 -17.12 -0.48
N ARG A 100 13.31 -17.26 0.76
CA ARG A 100 11.95 -17.74 1.04
C ARG A 100 10.99 -16.57 1.08
N VAL A 101 9.81 -16.74 0.50
CA VAL A 101 8.70 -15.76 0.60
C VAL A 101 7.88 -16.08 1.84
N ASN A 102 7.86 -15.16 2.80
CA ASN A 102 7.04 -15.24 4.00
C ASN A 102 5.68 -14.58 3.69
N VAL A 103 4.64 -15.39 3.52
CA VAL A 103 3.30 -14.88 3.20
C VAL A 103 2.62 -14.46 4.49
N LEU A 104 2.38 -13.16 4.64
CA LEU A 104 1.72 -12.60 5.81
C LEU A 104 0.22 -12.92 5.80
N SER A 105 -0.33 -13.41 6.91
CA SER A 105 -1.78 -13.40 7.11
C SER A 105 -2.29 -11.96 7.14
N GLY A 106 -3.59 -11.72 6.88
CA GLY A 106 -4.15 -10.36 6.97
C GLY A 106 -3.95 -9.74 8.35
N GLU A 107 -4.08 -10.53 9.41
CA GLU A 107 -3.83 -10.06 10.77
C GLU A 107 -2.35 -9.70 10.99
N SER A 108 -1.42 -10.53 10.51
CA SER A 108 0.01 -10.26 10.60
C SER A 108 0.39 -9.02 9.78
N GLU A 109 -0.16 -8.86 8.56
CA GLU A 109 0.06 -7.69 7.72
C GLU A 109 -0.38 -6.40 8.43
N ALA A 110 -1.61 -6.37 8.98
CA ALA A 110 -2.11 -5.21 9.70
C ALA A 110 -1.28 -4.88 10.95
N ARG A 111 -0.81 -5.89 11.69
CA ARG A 111 0.10 -5.68 12.84
C ARG A 111 1.46 -5.14 12.42
N VAL A 112 2.00 -5.64 11.33
CA VAL A 112 3.26 -5.16 10.76
C VAL A 112 3.12 -3.72 10.27
N VAL A 113 2.01 -3.37 9.59
CA VAL A 113 1.72 -1.98 9.22
C VAL A 113 1.63 -1.08 10.45
N ALA A 114 0.98 -1.53 11.53
CA ALA A 114 0.88 -0.76 12.78
C ALA A 114 2.27 -0.42 13.36
N ARG A 115 3.17 -1.40 13.41
CA ARG A 115 4.58 -1.19 13.82
C ARG A 115 5.31 -0.24 12.89
N GLY A 116 5.12 -0.37 11.59
CA GLY A 116 5.71 0.52 10.60
C GLY A 116 5.25 1.96 10.80
N VAL A 117 3.96 2.20 10.89
CA VAL A 117 3.38 3.53 11.12
C VAL A 117 3.89 4.13 12.44
N ARG A 118 3.93 3.34 13.53
CA ARG A 118 4.43 3.83 14.83
C ARG A 118 5.90 4.22 14.78
N SER A 119 6.69 3.59 13.92
CA SER A 119 8.12 3.87 13.76
C SER A 119 8.43 5.15 12.99
N ASP A 120 7.43 5.84 12.42
CA ASP A 120 7.65 7.08 11.67
C ASP A 120 8.02 8.23 12.62
N PRO A 121 9.24 8.76 12.55
CA PRO A 121 9.69 9.84 13.45
C PRO A 121 8.91 11.13 13.25
N ALA A 122 8.32 11.35 12.05
CA ALA A 122 7.51 12.55 11.79
C ALA A 122 6.24 12.60 12.66
N TYR A 123 5.76 11.46 13.11
CA TYR A 123 4.51 11.34 13.87
C TYR A 123 4.70 10.73 15.26
N ALA A 124 5.95 10.57 15.72
CA ALA A 124 6.28 9.95 17.00
C ALA A 124 5.67 10.70 18.21
N SER A 125 5.51 12.03 18.12
CA SER A 125 4.93 12.86 19.19
C SER A 125 3.41 12.77 19.30
N TYR A 126 2.73 12.17 18.33
CA TYR A 126 1.27 12.06 18.35
C TYR A 126 0.86 10.75 19.04
N PRO A 127 0.13 10.85 20.19
CA PRO A 127 -0.23 9.67 20.95
C PRO A 127 -1.30 8.82 20.26
N ASP A 128 -2.29 9.47 19.65
CA ASP A 128 -3.41 8.79 19.00
C ASP A 128 -3.30 8.90 17.48
N LEU A 129 -3.16 7.75 16.81
CA LEU A 129 -3.04 7.65 15.36
C LEU A 129 -4.14 6.75 14.80
N LEU A 130 -4.78 7.21 13.72
CA LEU A 130 -5.61 6.39 12.84
C LEU A 130 -4.91 6.31 11.49
N ALA A 131 -4.51 5.14 11.06
CA ALA A 131 -3.77 4.98 9.81
C ALA A 131 -4.50 4.07 8.83
N PHE A 132 -4.41 4.44 7.56
CA PHE A 132 -4.89 3.69 6.40
C PHE A 132 -3.72 3.40 5.49
N ASP A 133 -3.41 2.12 5.24
CA ASP A 133 -2.45 1.71 4.19
C ASP A 133 -3.25 1.10 3.03
N LEU A 134 -3.45 1.88 1.97
CA LEU A 134 -4.21 1.44 0.80
C LEU A 134 -3.26 0.83 -0.23
N GLY A 135 -3.27 -0.50 -0.25
CA GLY A 135 -2.56 -1.30 -1.23
C GLY A 135 -3.39 -1.59 -2.50
N GLY A 136 -2.86 -2.52 -3.33
CA GLY A 136 -3.60 -2.99 -4.51
C GLY A 136 -4.65 -4.05 -4.17
N GLY A 137 -4.37 -4.95 -3.23
CA GLY A 137 -5.26 -6.06 -2.87
C GLY A 137 -6.02 -5.85 -1.56
N SER A 138 -5.44 -5.11 -0.62
CA SER A 138 -5.99 -4.87 0.72
C SER A 138 -5.94 -3.40 1.12
N LEU A 139 -6.68 -3.08 2.17
CA LEU A 139 -6.63 -1.86 2.96
C LEU A 139 -6.38 -2.27 4.41
N GLU A 140 -5.29 -1.79 5.00
CA GLU A 140 -5.05 -1.93 6.42
C GLU A 140 -5.60 -0.70 7.16
N VAL A 141 -6.42 -0.98 8.20
CA VAL A 141 -6.95 0.04 9.13
C VAL A 141 -6.32 -0.20 10.49
N VAL A 142 -5.60 0.79 10.98
CA VAL A 142 -4.83 0.70 12.21
C VAL A 142 -5.19 1.85 13.13
N GLN A 143 -5.49 1.55 14.40
CA GLN A 143 -5.71 2.53 15.45
C GLN A 143 -4.71 2.29 16.58
N LEU A 144 -3.92 3.32 16.89
CA LEU A 144 -2.89 3.29 17.92
C LEU A 144 -3.19 4.33 19.00
N ARG A 145 -2.80 4.01 20.24
CA ARG A 145 -2.73 4.95 21.38
C ARG A 145 -1.41 4.75 22.08
N GLY A 146 -0.51 5.71 21.96
CA GLY A 146 0.88 5.53 22.33
C GLY A 146 1.47 4.31 21.61
N ASP A 147 2.08 3.40 22.36
CA ASP A 147 2.61 2.14 21.82
C ASP A 147 1.56 1.02 21.77
N ALA A 148 0.35 1.27 22.31
CA ALA A 148 -0.73 0.28 22.29
C ALA A 148 -1.45 0.24 20.94
N MET A 149 -1.50 -0.94 20.34
CA MET A 149 -2.30 -1.21 19.15
C MET A 149 -3.73 -1.55 19.57
N LEU A 150 -4.66 -0.59 19.42
CA LEU A 150 -6.06 -0.76 19.79
C LEU A 150 -6.80 -1.60 18.77
N LYS A 151 -6.55 -1.36 17.48
CA LYS A 151 -7.13 -2.13 16.36
C LYS A 151 -6.10 -2.22 15.22
N ALA A 152 -6.07 -3.37 14.57
CA ALA A 152 -5.39 -3.57 13.31
C ALA A 152 -6.20 -4.59 12.49
N ARG A 153 -6.64 -4.21 11.31
CA ARG A 153 -7.43 -5.04 10.40
C ARG A 153 -6.95 -4.86 8.99
N SER A 154 -6.83 -5.97 8.26
CA SER A 154 -6.65 -5.99 6.82
C SER A 154 -7.98 -6.34 6.17
N LEU A 155 -8.45 -5.51 5.29
CA LEU A 155 -9.72 -5.63 4.58
C LEU A 155 -9.47 -5.83 3.09
N PRO A 156 -10.30 -6.63 2.38
CA PRO A 156 -10.15 -6.86 0.93
C PRO A 156 -10.65 -5.67 0.10
N LEU A 157 -10.12 -4.47 0.37
CA LEU A 157 -10.53 -3.19 -0.20
C LEU A 157 -9.41 -2.50 -1.00
N GLY A 158 -8.42 -3.26 -1.47
CA GLY A 158 -7.34 -2.70 -2.28
C GLY A 158 -7.79 -2.16 -3.63
N SER A 159 -7.07 -1.18 -4.16
CA SER A 159 -7.44 -0.45 -5.37
C SER A 159 -7.58 -1.33 -6.62
N VAL A 160 -6.70 -2.34 -6.82
CA VAL A 160 -6.82 -3.30 -7.93
C VAL A 160 -8.05 -4.18 -7.76
N ARG A 161 -8.29 -4.65 -6.53
CA ARG A 161 -9.45 -5.49 -6.22
C ARG A 161 -10.76 -4.76 -6.49
N LEU A 162 -10.90 -3.53 -6.01
CA LEU A 162 -12.10 -2.73 -6.23
C LEU A 162 -12.30 -2.40 -7.72
N THR A 163 -11.23 -2.10 -8.45
CA THR A 163 -11.30 -1.90 -9.90
C THR A 163 -11.81 -3.15 -10.63
N ASN A 164 -11.32 -4.34 -10.24
CA ASN A 164 -11.79 -5.60 -10.82
C ASN A 164 -13.27 -5.89 -10.48
N GLY A 165 -13.63 -5.69 -9.22
CA GLY A 165 -14.98 -6.04 -8.74
C GLY A 165 -16.09 -5.11 -9.22
N PHE A 166 -15.77 -3.83 -9.48
CA PHE A 166 -16.78 -2.82 -9.77
C PHE A 166 -16.62 -2.13 -11.12
N LEU A 167 -15.43 -2.12 -11.73
CA LEU A 167 -15.13 -1.26 -12.88
C LEU A 167 -14.71 -2.03 -14.14
N GLY A 168 -14.80 -3.36 -14.14
CA GLY A 168 -14.47 -4.17 -15.31
C GLY A 168 -13.07 -3.91 -15.91
N GLY A 169 -12.10 -3.54 -15.06
CA GLY A 169 -10.73 -3.22 -15.48
C GLY A 169 -10.37 -1.73 -15.49
N GLY A 170 -11.31 -0.84 -15.18
CA GLY A 170 -11.02 0.58 -14.94
C GLY A 170 -10.64 1.39 -16.18
N HIS A 171 -10.98 0.94 -17.39
CA HIS A 171 -10.59 1.61 -18.62
C HIS A 171 -11.47 2.81 -18.98
N SER A 172 -12.77 2.73 -18.66
CA SER A 172 -13.77 3.74 -18.99
C SER A 172 -13.92 4.82 -17.91
N PRO A 173 -14.54 5.96 -18.22
CA PRO A 173 -15.09 6.86 -17.21
C PRO A 173 -16.05 6.12 -16.27
N LEU A 174 -16.13 6.56 -15.02
CA LEU A 174 -17.04 6.00 -14.02
C LEU A 174 -18.40 6.71 -14.09
N SER A 175 -19.47 5.92 -14.00
CA SER A 175 -20.81 6.44 -13.74
C SER A 175 -21.00 6.78 -12.24
N ASP A 176 -22.03 7.55 -11.92
CA ASP A 176 -22.41 7.82 -10.53
C ASP A 176 -22.75 6.51 -9.77
N LEU A 177 -23.29 5.52 -10.48
CA LEU A 177 -23.57 4.20 -9.91
C LEU A 177 -22.32 3.45 -9.54
N ASP A 178 -21.26 3.52 -10.35
CA ASP A 178 -19.96 2.90 -10.04
C ASP A 178 -19.36 3.52 -8.77
N VAL A 179 -19.37 4.85 -8.69
CA VAL A 179 -18.89 5.60 -7.53
C VAL A 179 -19.70 5.21 -6.28
N ALA A 180 -21.03 5.20 -6.37
CA ALA A 180 -21.91 4.84 -5.27
C ALA A 180 -21.69 3.38 -4.82
N SER A 181 -21.49 2.46 -5.76
CA SER A 181 -21.27 1.04 -5.48
C SER A 181 -19.97 0.81 -4.70
N ILE A 182 -18.87 1.45 -5.11
CA ILE A 182 -17.60 1.39 -4.39
C ILE A 182 -17.75 2.03 -3.01
N THR A 183 -18.37 3.23 -2.93
CA THR A 183 -18.60 3.94 -1.67
C THR A 183 -19.36 3.07 -0.67
N ASN A 184 -20.49 2.49 -1.08
CA ASN A 184 -21.32 1.64 -0.23
C ASN A 184 -20.57 0.37 0.22
N HIS A 185 -19.80 -0.23 -0.68
CA HIS A 185 -19.00 -1.41 -0.34
C HIS A 185 -17.91 -1.08 0.68
N VAL A 186 -17.15 -0.01 0.46
CA VAL A 186 -16.13 0.46 1.41
C VAL A 186 -16.76 0.79 2.76
N ALA A 187 -17.86 1.53 2.77
CA ALA A 187 -18.57 1.90 4.00
C ALA A 187 -19.03 0.66 4.77
N SER A 188 -19.69 -0.30 4.11
CA SER A 188 -20.17 -1.52 4.76
C SER A 188 -19.07 -2.39 5.39
N MET A 189 -17.86 -2.35 4.82
CA MET A 189 -16.71 -3.10 5.34
C MET A 189 -15.96 -2.39 6.48
N THR A 190 -16.16 -1.07 6.63
CA THR A 190 -15.39 -0.25 7.57
C THR A 190 -16.22 0.39 8.67
N ASP A 191 -17.55 0.35 8.62
CA ASP A 191 -18.46 1.01 9.57
C ASP A 191 -18.23 0.60 11.03
N VAL A 192 -17.92 -0.67 11.27
CA VAL A 192 -17.60 -1.19 12.63
C VAL A 192 -16.22 -0.74 13.14
N LEU A 193 -15.37 -0.21 12.26
CA LEU A 193 -14.01 0.22 12.58
C LEU A 193 -13.89 1.72 12.75
N LEU A 194 -14.71 2.49 12.03
CA LEU A 194 -14.62 3.94 11.93
C LEU A 194 -15.83 4.62 12.56
N ARG A 195 -15.60 5.82 13.10
CA ARG A 195 -16.63 6.71 13.64
C ARG A 195 -16.33 8.15 13.20
N PRO A 196 -17.34 8.98 12.91
CA PRO A 196 -17.16 10.34 12.41
C PRO A 196 -16.28 11.26 13.28
N SER A 197 -16.22 11.01 14.61
CA SER A 197 -15.42 11.81 15.55
C SER A 197 -13.98 11.33 15.70
N MET A 198 -13.53 10.33 14.97
CA MET A 198 -12.16 9.80 15.17
C MET A 198 -11.07 10.80 14.78
N ALA A 199 -11.31 11.62 13.75
CA ALA A 199 -10.35 12.65 13.33
C ALA A 199 -10.20 13.80 14.34
N GLU A 200 -11.14 13.97 15.28
CA GLU A 200 -11.03 14.95 16.36
C GLU A 200 -10.01 14.55 17.43
N THR A 201 -9.81 13.25 17.60
CA THR A 201 -8.95 12.69 18.66
C THR A 201 -7.69 12.01 18.14
N HIS A 202 -7.62 11.73 16.83
CA HIS A 202 -6.52 11.02 16.21
C HIS A 202 -5.93 11.83 15.07
N LEU A 203 -4.59 11.81 14.94
CA LEU A 203 -3.97 12.21 13.68
C LEU A 203 -4.24 11.12 12.63
N VAL A 204 -4.83 11.50 11.51
CA VAL A 204 -5.19 10.54 10.45
C VAL A 204 -4.08 10.44 9.43
N LEU A 205 -3.47 9.26 9.34
CA LEU A 205 -2.36 8.97 8.44
C LEU A 205 -2.82 8.20 7.21
N GLY A 206 -2.13 8.46 6.10
CA GLY A 206 -2.31 7.74 4.85
C GLY A 206 -1.00 7.14 4.35
N ALA A 207 -0.98 5.85 4.08
CA ALA A 207 0.13 5.11 3.51
C ALA A 207 -0.28 4.42 2.20
N GLY A 208 0.69 3.91 1.49
CA GLY A 208 0.46 3.16 0.27
C GLY A 208 0.53 3.98 -1.01
N GLY A 209 0.35 3.29 -2.13
CA GLY A 209 0.60 3.87 -3.44
C GLY A 209 -0.41 4.91 -3.89
N ALA A 210 -1.65 4.85 -3.39
CA ALA A 210 -2.69 5.81 -3.70
C ALA A 210 -2.39 7.19 -3.08
N PHE A 211 -2.04 7.24 -1.80
CA PHE A 211 -1.65 8.48 -1.12
C PHE A 211 -0.39 9.10 -1.74
N SER A 212 0.62 8.25 -2.07
CA SER A 212 1.83 8.73 -2.76
C SER A 212 1.52 9.32 -4.12
N ALA A 213 0.59 8.74 -4.89
CA ALA A 213 0.18 9.26 -6.20
C ALA A 213 -0.56 10.60 -6.07
N VAL A 214 -1.41 10.76 -5.04
CA VAL A 214 -2.04 12.06 -4.75
C VAL A 214 -0.99 13.12 -4.44
N ALA A 215 -0.01 12.81 -3.58
CA ALA A 215 1.07 13.73 -3.26
C ALA A 215 1.88 14.15 -4.50
N GLN A 216 2.23 13.18 -5.35
CA GLN A 216 2.93 13.42 -6.63
C GLN A 216 2.10 14.32 -7.57
N HIS A 217 0.77 14.09 -7.62
CA HIS A 217 -0.11 14.94 -8.43
C HIS A 217 -0.14 16.38 -7.92
N LEU A 218 -0.23 16.58 -6.61
CA LEU A 218 -0.22 17.90 -6.01
C LEU A 218 1.10 18.62 -6.25
N GLU A 219 2.22 17.94 -6.10
CA GLU A 219 3.54 18.48 -6.41
C GLU A 219 3.67 18.88 -7.88
N ALA A 220 3.27 17.99 -8.81
CA ALA A 220 3.28 18.25 -10.26
C ALA A 220 2.31 19.37 -10.68
N SER A 221 1.31 19.68 -9.86
CA SER A 221 0.33 20.76 -10.06
C SER A 221 0.76 22.08 -9.41
N GLY A 222 1.97 22.16 -8.83
CA GLY A 222 2.46 23.35 -8.16
C GLY A 222 1.89 23.58 -6.76
N GLU A 223 1.28 22.57 -6.15
CA GLU A 223 0.67 22.59 -4.82
C GLU A 223 1.34 21.56 -3.88
N PRO A 224 2.65 21.68 -3.61
CA PRO A 224 3.37 20.67 -2.81
C PRO A 224 2.79 20.56 -1.40
N ILE A 225 2.70 19.34 -0.91
CA ILE A 225 2.21 19.06 0.43
C ILE A 225 3.22 19.55 1.49
N GLN A 226 2.74 20.29 2.48
CA GLN A 226 3.56 20.75 3.61
C GLN A 226 3.36 19.83 4.81
N GLY A 227 4.46 19.40 5.46
CA GLY A 227 4.39 18.50 6.61
C GLY A 227 3.64 17.19 6.36
N GLY A 228 3.65 16.71 5.11
CA GLY A 228 2.94 15.52 4.71
C GLY A 228 1.40 15.66 4.61
N ARG A 229 0.83 16.85 4.86
CA ARG A 229 -0.62 17.06 4.91
C ARG A 229 -1.24 17.09 3.51
N ILE A 230 -2.19 16.17 3.26
CA ILE A 230 -3.00 16.06 2.04
C ILE A 230 -4.44 16.44 2.37
N PRO A 231 -4.93 17.63 1.97
CA PRO A 231 -6.31 18.02 2.21
C PRO A 231 -7.28 17.10 1.46
N VAL A 232 -8.37 16.65 2.12
CA VAL A 232 -9.41 15.80 1.50
C VAL A 232 -10.07 16.50 0.33
N LEU A 233 -10.21 17.83 0.38
CA LEU A 233 -10.74 18.61 -0.74
C LEU A 233 -9.92 18.38 -2.04
N ARG A 234 -8.59 18.25 -1.94
CA ARG A 234 -7.73 17.99 -3.10
C ARG A 234 -7.91 16.55 -3.62
N ILE A 235 -8.09 15.58 -2.70
CA ILE A 235 -8.42 14.21 -3.08
C ILE A 235 -9.76 14.16 -3.83
N ARG A 236 -10.78 14.87 -3.32
CA ARG A 236 -12.09 14.98 -3.99
C ARG A 236 -11.98 15.60 -5.38
N GLY A 237 -11.24 16.69 -5.53
CA GLY A 237 -11.02 17.32 -6.84
C GLY A 237 -10.34 16.38 -7.84
N LEU A 238 -9.32 15.66 -7.40
CA LEU A 238 -8.66 14.66 -8.25
C LEU A 238 -9.59 13.49 -8.59
N ARG A 239 -10.36 12.97 -7.63
CA ARG A 239 -11.40 11.96 -7.86
C ARG A 239 -12.37 12.40 -8.95
N ASP A 240 -12.96 13.58 -8.79
CA ASP A 240 -13.99 14.10 -9.71
C ASP A 240 -13.43 14.29 -11.12
N ARG A 241 -12.16 14.64 -11.23
CA ARG A 241 -11.46 14.73 -12.50
C ARG A 241 -11.22 13.34 -13.10
N LEU A 242 -10.58 12.42 -12.36
CA LEU A 242 -10.20 11.13 -12.90
C LEU A 242 -11.38 10.21 -13.18
N CYS A 243 -12.47 10.31 -12.41
CA CYS A 243 -13.67 9.51 -12.67
C CYS A 243 -14.33 9.86 -14.02
N LYS A 244 -14.18 11.09 -14.51
CA LYS A 244 -14.74 11.54 -15.81
C LYS A 244 -13.88 11.17 -17.02
N LEU A 245 -12.66 10.71 -16.81
CA LEU A 245 -11.68 10.43 -17.86
C LEU A 245 -11.59 8.94 -18.17
N GLY A 246 -11.28 8.60 -19.40
CA GLY A 246 -10.80 7.25 -19.77
C GLY A 246 -9.35 7.05 -19.34
N VAL A 247 -8.89 5.80 -19.34
CA VAL A 247 -7.54 5.44 -18.84
C VAL A 247 -6.41 6.17 -19.57
N GLU A 248 -6.52 6.34 -20.89
CA GLU A 248 -5.49 7.03 -21.68
C GLU A 248 -5.41 8.53 -21.38
N GLU A 249 -6.52 9.14 -20.97
CA GLU A 249 -6.55 10.54 -20.54
C GLU A 249 -6.01 10.68 -19.12
N ARG A 250 -6.33 9.72 -18.23
CA ARG A 250 -5.80 9.69 -16.86
C ARG A 250 -4.27 9.60 -16.84
N ARG A 251 -3.66 8.83 -17.78
CA ARG A 251 -2.20 8.72 -17.94
C ARG A 251 -1.52 10.06 -18.25
N LYS A 252 -2.28 11.01 -18.80
CA LYS A 252 -1.77 12.34 -19.16
C LYS A 252 -1.93 13.36 -18.02
N VAL A 253 -2.60 12.99 -16.94
CA VAL A 253 -2.78 13.89 -15.78
C VAL A 253 -1.44 14.00 -15.03
N PRO A 254 -0.88 15.21 -14.87
CA PRO A 254 0.40 15.39 -14.21
C PRO A 254 0.47 14.71 -12.83
N GLY A 255 1.56 13.98 -12.56
CA GLY A 255 1.79 13.30 -11.29
C GLY A 255 0.96 12.03 -11.05
N VAL A 256 0.03 11.67 -11.95
CA VAL A 256 -0.66 10.37 -11.88
C VAL A 256 0.26 9.32 -12.53
N PRO A 257 0.69 8.28 -11.77
CA PRO A 257 1.54 7.24 -12.35
C PRO A 257 0.81 6.48 -13.45
N ALA A 258 1.41 6.36 -14.63
CA ALA A 258 0.79 5.76 -15.80
C ALA A 258 0.38 4.29 -15.59
N ASP A 259 1.18 3.54 -14.79
CA ASP A 259 0.94 2.14 -14.40
C ASP A 259 -0.17 1.97 -13.34
N ARG A 260 -0.76 3.09 -12.86
CA ARG A 260 -1.85 3.12 -11.88
C ARG A 260 -3.09 3.84 -12.37
N ALA A 261 -3.07 4.42 -13.58
CA ALA A 261 -4.14 5.25 -14.10
C ALA A 261 -5.52 4.54 -14.14
N ASP A 262 -5.52 3.24 -14.32
CA ASP A 262 -6.70 2.37 -14.31
C ASP A 262 -7.31 2.17 -12.92
N ILE A 263 -6.48 2.09 -11.88
CA ILE A 263 -6.92 1.80 -10.50
C ILE A 263 -7.09 3.05 -9.64
N MET A 264 -6.61 4.21 -10.09
CA MET A 264 -6.69 5.46 -9.33
C MET A 264 -8.12 5.90 -9.01
N PRO A 265 -9.13 5.79 -9.91
CA PRO A 265 -10.50 6.17 -9.57
C PRO A 265 -11.05 5.41 -8.38
N ALA A 266 -10.93 4.07 -8.37
CA ALA A 266 -11.37 3.24 -7.23
C ALA A 266 -10.64 3.61 -5.95
N ALA A 267 -9.32 3.85 -6.03
CA ALA A 267 -8.52 4.28 -4.89
C ALA A 267 -9.03 5.63 -4.32
N LEU A 268 -9.25 6.63 -5.18
CA LEU A 268 -9.69 7.96 -4.75
C LEU A 268 -11.10 7.95 -4.17
N VAL A 269 -12.03 7.15 -4.72
CA VAL A 269 -13.35 6.93 -4.11
C VAL A 269 -13.19 6.36 -2.72
N THR A 270 -12.32 5.35 -2.55
CA THR A 270 -12.02 4.76 -1.24
C THR A 270 -11.49 5.80 -0.26
N LEU A 271 -10.49 6.61 -0.64
CA LEU A 271 -9.94 7.64 0.24
C LEU A 271 -10.98 8.68 0.66
N CYS A 272 -11.84 9.11 -0.27
CA CYS A 272 -12.92 10.04 0.05
C CYS A 272 -13.92 9.44 1.04
N THR A 273 -14.30 8.18 0.84
CA THR A 273 -15.22 7.45 1.73
C THR A 273 -14.63 7.29 3.14
N LEU A 274 -13.35 6.89 3.24
CA LEU A 274 -12.67 6.77 4.54
C LEU A 274 -12.61 8.11 5.29
N ALA A 275 -12.29 9.19 4.57
CA ALA A 275 -12.28 10.54 5.16
C ALA A 275 -13.64 10.94 5.73
N GLU A 276 -14.70 10.66 4.99
CA GLU A 276 -16.08 10.98 5.42
C GLU A 276 -16.47 10.16 6.65
N LEU A 277 -16.19 8.86 6.65
CA LEU A 277 -16.54 7.97 7.75
C LEU A 277 -15.82 8.29 9.06
N CYS A 278 -14.57 8.77 9.02
CA CYS A 278 -13.83 9.16 10.23
C CYS A 278 -13.86 10.66 10.52
N GLY A 279 -14.50 11.49 9.67
CA GLY A 279 -14.58 12.94 9.83
C GLY A 279 -13.29 13.68 9.49
N ALA A 280 -12.39 13.09 8.68
CA ALA A 280 -11.11 13.70 8.37
C ALA A 280 -11.21 14.82 7.32
N GLU A 281 -10.60 15.96 7.60
CA GLU A 281 -10.39 17.04 6.63
C GLU A 281 -9.08 16.92 5.86
N ALA A 282 -8.14 16.15 6.38
CA ALA A 282 -6.85 15.85 5.75
C ALA A 282 -6.32 14.49 6.19
N PHE A 283 -5.50 13.90 5.34
CA PHE A 283 -4.60 12.81 5.71
C PHE A 283 -3.16 13.33 5.82
N HIS A 284 -2.36 12.70 6.64
CA HIS A 284 -0.93 12.95 6.71
C HIS A 284 -0.18 11.79 6.09
N LEU A 285 0.60 12.06 5.04
CA LEU A 285 1.32 11.05 4.29
C LEU A 285 2.44 10.44 5.16
N THR A 286 2.42 9.13 5.28
CA THR A 286 3.55 8.36 5.79
C THR A 286 4.07 7.39 4.72
N HIS A 287 5.39 7.22 4.69
CA HIS A 287 6.04 6.19 3.88
C HIS A 287 6.35 4.93 4.69
N HIS A 288 6.07 4.95 5.99
CA HIS A 288 6.26 3.86 6.91
C HIS A 288 5.02 2.95 6.92
N GLY A 289 5.17 1.74 6.36
CA GLY A 289 4.13 0.70 6.27
C GLY A 289 4.77 -0.67 6.47
N VAL A 290 4.35 -1.66 5.65
CA VAL A 290 4.77 -3.06 5.77
C VAL A 290 6.30 -3.22 5.91
N ARG A 291 7.11 -2.60 5.03
CA ARG A 291 8.57 -2.80 5.04
C ARG A 291 9.23 -2.30 6.32
N HIS A 292 8.79 -1.17 6.87
CA HIS A 292 9.28 -0.63 8.14
C HIS A 292 8.85 -1.50 9.32
N GLY A 293 7.62 -2.00 9.29
CA GLY A 293 7.14 -2.91 10.31
C GLY A 293 7.86 -4.25 10.30
N VAL A 294 8.19 -4.79 9.12
CA VAL A 294 9.04 -5.99 9.00
C VAL A 294 10.41 -5.74 9.58
N LEU A 295 11.02 -4.59 9.29
CA LEU A 295 12.29 -4.20 9.94
C LEU A 295 12.16 -4.19 11.47
N ASP A 296 11.09 -3.59 12.00
CA ASP A 296 10.87 -3.54 13.45
C ASP A 296 10.77 -4.95 14.06
N VAL A 297 10.01 -5.86 13.44
CA VAL A 297 9.92 -7.27 13.86
C VAL A 297 11.29 -7.95 13.81
N MET A 298 12.07 -7.74 12.75
CA MET A 298 13.42 -8.33 12.62
C MET A 298 14.37 -7.90 13.74
N LEU A 299 14.18 -6.69 14.30
CA LEU A 299 15.06 -6.11 15.31
C LEU A 299 14.59 -6.36 16.74
N THR A 300 13.30 -6.61 16.95
CA THR A 300 12.71 -6.76 18.30
C THR A 300 12.41 -8.20 18.68
N GLU A 301 12.14 -9.06 17.70
CA GLU A 301 11.81 -10.47 17.91
C GLU A 301 12.97 -11.34 17.42
N GLU A 302 13.97 -11.61 18.29
CA GLU A 302 15.06 -12.52 17.98
C GLU A 302 14.51 -13.91 17.62
N GLY A 303 14.45 -14.20 16.31
CA GLY A 303 14.20 -15.54 15.78
C GLY A 303 12.74 -15.93 15.49
N VAL A 304 11.73 -15.15 15.84
CA VAL A 304 10.34 -15.37 15.38
C VAL A 304 10.10 -14.51 14.15
N LEU A 305 10.62 -14.93 13.04
CA LEU A 305 10.26 -14.34 11.75
C LEU A 305 9.10 -15.09 11.16
N LEU A 306 7.98 -14.34 11.10
CA LEU A 306 7.01 -14.38 10.00
C LEU A 306 6.80 -15.75 9.36
#